data_b9ffcbd15280b9ad82c07efbb9f6eebf
#
_entry.id   b9ffcbd15280b9ad82c07efbb9f6eebf
#
_cell.length_a   1.000
_cell.length_b   1.000
_cell.length_c   1.000
_cell.angle_alpha   90.00
_cell.angle_beta   90.00
_cell.angle_gamma   90.00
#
_symmetry.space_group_name_H-M   'P 1'
#
loop_
_entity.id
_entity.type
_entity.pdbx_description
1 polymer ?
#
loop_
_entity_poly.entity_id
_entity_poly.type
_entity_poly.pdbx_seq_one_letter_code
_entity_poly.pdbx_strand_id
1 'polypeptide(L)' 'MRAIVYAEKGRSGVLRLAERPVPEPGPGQVRVRLVRAGVNPTDRKARAGVTAPMGFAEVTPGQDGAGVVDALGA' A
#
# COMPACT_ATOMS: atom_id res chain seq x y z
N MET A 1 -2.76 10.39 -7.38
CA MET A 1 -3.62 9.18 -7.30
C MET A 1 -4.28 9.08 -5.94
N ARG A 2 -5.39 8.41 -5.86
CA ARG A 2 -6.03 8.14 -4.57
C ARG A 2 -5.50 6.83 -3.99
N ALA A 3 -5.27 6.82 -2.70
CA ALA A 3 -4.79 5.64 -1.98
C ALA A 3 -5.48 5.53 -0.62
N ILE A 4 -5.66 4.30 -0.16
CA ILE A 4 -6.10 4.04 1.21
C ILE A 4 -4.84 3.99 2.07
N VAL A 5 -4.84 4.74 3.17
CA VAL A 5 -3.69 4.82 4.07
C VAL A 5 -4.13 4.73 5.52
N TYR A 6 -3.21 4.33 6.41
CA TYR A 6 -3.39 4.49 7.84
C TYR A 6 -2.06 4.92 8.48
N ALA A 7 -2.17 5.76 9.52
CA ALA A 7 -1.02 6.30 10.24
C ALA A 7 -0.90 5.73 11.65
N GLU A 8 -1.86 4.92 12.09
CA GLU A 8 -1.85 4.26 13.38
C GLU A 8 -2.50 2.89 13.28
N LYS A 9 -2.12 1.97 14.15
CA LYS A 9 -2.75 0.66 14.24
C LYS A 9 -4.13 0.78 14.85
N GLY A 10 -5.04 -0.11 14.48
CA GLY A 10 -6.38 -0.12 15.03
C GLY A 10 -7.39 -0.82 14.16
N ARG A 11 -8.67 -0.52 14.40
CA ARG A 11 -9.80 -1.05 13.65
C ARG A 11 -9.92 -0.35 12.29
N SER A 12 -10.89 -0.77 11.49
CA SER A 12 -11.08 -0.22 10.14
C SER A 12 -11.26 1.30 10.10
N GLY A 13 -11.67 1.92 11.21
CA GLY A 13 -11.80 3.37 11.29
C GLY A 13 -10.49 4.14 11.14
N VAL A 14 -9.32 3.50 11.26
CA VAL A 14 -8.04 4.16 11.03
C VAL A 14 -7.71 4.30 9.55
N LEU A 15 -8.43 3.62 8.67
CA LEU A 15 -8.23 3.70 7.22
C LEU A 15 -8.80 5.02 6.69
N ARG A 16 -8.03 5.68 5.83
CA ARG A 16 -8.44 6.94 5.18
C ARG A 16 -8.12 6.91 3.69
N LEU A 17 -8.99 7.55 2.91
CA LEU A 17 -8.71 7.80 1.50
C LEU A 17 -7.91 9.10 1.39
N ALA A 18 -6.77 9.05 0.72
CA ALA A 18 -5.87 10.20 0.60
C ALA A 18 -5.36 10.34 -0.83
N GLU A 19 -5.01 11.57 -1.20
CA GLU A 19 -4.28 11.84 -2.45
C GLU A 19 -2.79 11.68 -2.18
N ARG A 20 -2.12 10.95 -3.07
CA ARG A 20 -0.67 10.74 -3.00
C ARG A 20 -0.09 10.85 -4.40
N PRO A 21 1.15 11.31 -4.54
CA PRO A 21 1.79 11.37 -5.85
C PRO A 21 1.96 9.97 -6.43
N VAL A 22 1.91 9.87 -7.75
CA VAL A 22 2.25 8.63 -8.43
C VAL A 22 3.75 8.40 -8.24
N PRO A 23 4.17 7.24 -7.68
CA PRO A 23 5.59 7.02 -7.41
C PRO A 23 6.41 6.87 -8.68
N GLU A 24 7.65 7.36 -8.65
CA GLU A 24 8.61 7.16 -9.72
C GLU A 24 9.46 5.92 -9.42
N PRO A 25 9.67 5.01 -10.41
CA PRO A 25 10.51 3.85 -10.16
C PRO A 25 11.98 4.27 -10.05
N GLY A 26 12.68 3.74 -9.03
CA GLY A 26 14.11 3.91 -8.89
C GLY A 26 14.91 2.90 -9.72
N PRO A 27 16.25 2.93 -9.65
CA PRO A 27 17.10 1.98 -10.38
C PRO A 27 16.73 0.53 -10.03
N GLY A 28 16.57 -0.31 -11.05
CA GLY A 28 16.20 -1.70 -10.88
C GLY A 28 14.73 -1.94 -10.53
N GLN A 29 13.91 -0.91 -10.54
CA GLN A 29 12.49 -0.99 -10.22
C GLN A 29 11.62 -0.77 -11.44
N VAL A 30 10.39 -1.25 -11.36
CA VAL A 30 9.35 -0.95 -12.35
C VAL A 30 8.13 -0.39 -11.61
N ARG A 31 7.35 0.44 -12.32
CA ARG A 31 6.05 0.91 -11.82
C ARG A 31 4.96 0.10 -12.51
N VAL A 32 4.06 -0.46 -11.71
CA VAL A 32 2.92 -1.23 -12.21
C VAL A 32 1.64 -0.44 -11.96
N ARG A 33 0.86 -0.21 -13.01
CA ARG A 33 -0.49 0.33 -12.87
C ARG A 33 -1.42 -0.83 -12.55
N LEU A 34 -1.89 -0.88 -11.30
CA LEU A 34 -2.71 -1.99 -10.82
C LEU A 34 -4.09 -1.98 -11.47
N VAL A 35 -4.53 -3.15 -11.89
CA VAL A 35 -5.89 -3.41 -12.37
C VAL A 35 -6.68 -4.14 -11.27
N ARG A 36 -5.99 -4.96 -10.49
CA ARG A 36 -6.56 -5.71 -9.36
C ARG A 36 -5.60 -5.66 -8.19
N ALA A 37 -6.13 -5.64 -6.99
CA ALA A 37 -5.36 -5.75 -5.76
C ALA A 37 -6.02 -6.79 -4.87
N GLY A 38 -5.19 -7.60 -4.18
CA GLY A 38 -5.68 -8.61 -3.26
C GLY A 38 -6.05 -8.00 -1.91
N VAL A 39 -6.99 -8.64 -1.23
CA VAL A 39 -7.29 -8.37 0.18
C VAL A 39 -7.08 -9.67 0.94
N ASN A 40 -6.17 -9.66 1.89
CA ASN A 40 -5.73 -10.85 2.59
C ASN A 40 -5.92 -10.69 4.09
N PRO A 41 -6.08 -11.81 4.86
CA PRO A 41 -6.18 -11.72 6.32
C PRO A 41 -5.01 -10.99 6.97
N THR A 42 -3.80 -11.08 6.40
CA THR A 42 -2.62 -10.39 6.91
C THR A 42 -2.75 -8.86 6.81
N ASP A 43 -3.52 -8.33 5.87
CA ASP A 43 -3.77 -6.89 5.74
C ASP A 43 -4.49 -6.38 6.98
N ARG A 44 -5.53 -7.07 7.43
CA ARG A 44 -6.27 -6.74 8.64
C ARG A 44 -5.41 -6.92 9.89
N LYS A 45 -4.65 -8.00 9.97
CA LYS A 45 -3.78 -8.30 11.12
C LYS A 45 -2.69 -7.24 11.26
N ALA A 46 -2.06 -6.83 10.16
CA ALA A 46 -1.05 -5.78 10.19
C ALA A 46 -1.63 -4.45 10.66
N ARG A 47 -2.80 -4.05 10.13
CA ARG A 47 -3.48 -2.82 10.54
C ARG A 47 -3.85 -2.86 12.01
N ALA A 48 -4.34 -3.99 12.50
CA ALA A 48 -4.75 -4.13 13.90
C ALA A 48 -3.57 -4.25 14.87
N GLY A 49 -2.33 -4.38 14.37
CA GLY A 49 -1.16 -4.51 15.22
C GLY A 49 -0.91 -5.93 15.73
N VAL A 50 -1.56 -6.94 15.13
CA VAL A 50 -1.44 -8.32 15.59
C VAL A 50 -0.08 -8.92 15.24
N THR A 51 0.49 -8.54 14.09
CA THR A 51 1.72 -9.15 13.58
C THR A 51 2.98 -8.42 14.02
N ALA A 52 3.02 -7.09 13.89
CA ALA A 52 4.21 -6.30 14.22
C ALA A 52 3.83 -4.84 14.45
N PRO A 53 4.63 -4.07 15.20
CA PRO A 53 4.44 -2.62 15.28
C PRO A 53 4.72 -1.97 13.93
N MET A 54 4.16 -0.77 13.71
CA MET A 54 4.40 0.01 12.51
C MET A 54 5.87 0.44 12.44
N GLY A 55 6.49 0.19 11.28
CA GLY A 55 7.83 0.69 10.99
C GLY A 55 7.85 2.01 10.22
N PHE A 56 6.67 2.53 9.86
CA PHE A 56 6.52 3.74 9.03
C PHE A 56 5.47 4.66 9.62
N ALA A 57 5.58 5.96 9.31
CA ALA A 57 4.61 6.96 9.76
C ALA A 57 3.24 6.77 9.10
N GLU A 58 3.22 6.20 7.89
CA GLU A 58 2.00 5.98 7.12
C GLU A 58 2.16 4.71 6.30
N VAL A 59 1.11 3.91 6.20
CA VAL A 59 1.11 2.65 5.47
C VAL A 59 -0.09 2.58 4.54
N THR A 60 0.14 2.13 3.32
CA THR A 60 -0.92 1.71 2.41
C THR A 60 -1.04 0.19 2.53
N PRO A 61 -2.19 -0.35 2.97
CA PRO A 61 -2.34 -1.79 3.15
C PRO A 61 -2.36 -2.53 1.82
N GLY A 62 -2.07 -3.82 1.87
CA GLY A 62 -2.07 -4.70 0.72
C GLY A 62 -0.69 -5.31 0.49
N GLN A 63 -0.66 -6.52 -0.05
CA GLN A 63 0.58 -7.26 -0.26
C GLN A 63 0.75 -7.74 -1.70
N ASP A 64 -0.32 -7.80 -2.48
CA ASP A 64 -0.28 -8.32 -3.84
C ASP A 64 -1.20 -7.54 -4.77
N GLY A 65 -0.96 -7.70 -6.04
CA GLY A 65 -1.76 -7.08 -7.07
C GLY A 65 -1.35 -7.56 -8.45
N ALA A 66 -2.15 -7.20 -9.44
CA ALA A 66 -1.85 -7.48 -10.83
C ALA A 66 -2.16 -6.26 -11.67
N GLY A 67 -1.34 -6.01 -12.66
CA GLY A 67 -1.51 -4.85 -13.53
C GLY A 67 -0.53 -4.83 -14.67
N VAL A 68 -0.32 -3.65 -15.23
CA VAL A 68 0.54 -3.42 -16.38
C VAL A 68 1.72 -2.55 -15.99
N VAL A 69 2.91 -2.95 -16.36
CA VAL A 69 4.11 -2.11 -16.20
C VAL A 69 3.95 -0.87 -17.05
N ASP A 70 3.97 0.31 -16.42
CA ASP A 70 3.78 1.58 -17.11
C ASP A 70 5.00 2.51 -17.06
N ALA A 71 6.03 2.15 -16.29
CA ALA A 71 7.29 2.89 -16.27
C ALA A 71 8.42 1.99 -15.78
N LEU A 72 9.62 2.25 -16.29
CA LEU A 72 10.83 1.55 -15.88
C LEU A 72 11.77 2.52 -15.17
N GLY A 73 12.46 2.02 -14.13
CA GLY A 73 13.56 2.74 -13.50
C GLY A 73 14.82 2.69 -14.36
N ALA A 74 15.69 3.66 -14.16
CA ALA A 74 16.97 3.72 -14.86
C ALA A 74 17.95 2.64 -14.38
#